data_4ed20d9b38d9699ade0e40124f561263
#
_entry.id   4ed20d9b38d9699ade0e40124f561263
#
_cell.length_a   1.000
_cell.length_b   1.000
_cell.length_c   1.000
_cell.angle_alpha   90.00
_cell.angle_beta   90.00
_cell.angle_gamma   90.00
#
_symmetry.space_group_name_H-M   'P 1'
#
loop_
_entity.id
_entity.type
_entity.pdbx_description
1 polymer ?
#
loop_
_entity_poly.entity_id
_entity_poly.type
_entity_poly.pdbx_seq_one_letter_code
_entity_poly.pdbx_strand_id
1 'polypeptide(L)'
;MFFVIKNSWALLFGMFLLMLGNGLQGTLLGVRGSIEGMSPQTMSWVMTGYFVGFLFGSQLTPNMIRRVGHVRVFAALGSLVSACLILYAAWTNPYFWFLLRIIVGFCFSGIYVVAESWLNDSSSNETRGQTLSAYLIVQMMGIVLAQAVLNFADPSGYMLFIIISVVVSLSFAPILLSVSPAPQFQTSKRMTLSQLWSISPLGVVGQFFLGAIFAALFGMASVYGTERGLSVKDISLFVAAIYFGGMILQYPIGWVSDRMDRRVLIFIVCSIGTFFSFASNLSDSFIWLLIVAFIIGGVSNPLYSLYIAYTNDNLEHDDMASASGGLIFLTGIGAIFGPSIVGWLLDEYGAASYFWFIGSVMAIMGSYALYRMTQTSSTAVEDTNAYAPITPTSTPVAMELAQEYAIEMALEEEEINQ
;
A
#
# COMPACT_ATOMS: atom_id res chain seq x y z
N MET A 1 14.09 -15.93 11.15
CA MET A 1 14.14 -15.47 9.74
C MET A 1 14.49 -16.59 8.74
N PHE A 2 15.66 -17.27 8.84
CA PHE A 2 16.03 -18.33 7.88
C PHE A 2 15.04 -19.51 7.85
N PHE A 3 14.52 -19.92 9.00
CA PHE A 3 13.51 -20.98 9.12
C PHE A 3 12.19 -20.58 8.42
N VAL A 4 11.72 -19.36 8.61
CA VAL A 4 10.51 -18.82 7.96
C VAL A 4 10.69 -18.81 6.43
N ILE A 5 11.83 -18.29 5.95
CA ILE A 5 12.11 -18.25 4.50
C ILE A 5 12.11 -19.67 3.92
N LYS A 6 12.70 -20.64 4.62
CA LYS A 6 12.74 -22.03 4.16
C LYS A 6 11.35 -22.68 4.08
N ASN A 7 10.47 -22.39 5.01
CA ASN A 7 9.14 -23.00 5.05
C ASN A 7 8.13 -22.29 4.13
N SER A 8 8.25 -20.97 3.95
CA SER A 8 7.32 -20.15 3.16
C SER A 8 7.92 -19.66 1.85
N TRP A 9 9.07 -20.23 1.39
CA TRP A 9 9.80 -19.73 0.21
C TRP A 9 8.95 -19.63 -1.05
N ALA A 10 8.07 -20.60 -1.29
CA ALA A 10 7.24 -20.65 -2.49
C ALA A 10 6.23 -19.48 -2.51
N LEU A 11 5.61 -19.19 -1.35
CA LEU A 11 4.70 -18.06 -1.20
C LEU A 11 5.45 -16.74 -1.32
N LEU A 12 6.57 -16.58 -0.59
CA LEU A 12 7.36 -15.36 -0.61
C LEU A 12 7.94 -15.07 -2.00
N PHE A 13 8.45 -16.08 -2.71
CA PHE A 13 8.96 -15.92 -4.06
C PHE A 13 7.83 -15.61 -5.07
N GLY A 14 6.70 -16.29 -4.96
CA GLY A 14 5.52 -15.98 -5.78
C GLY A 14 5.02 -14.55 -5.55
N MET A 15 4.95 -14.11 -4.29
CA MET A 15 4.60 -12.72 -3.96
C MET A 15 5.63 -11.71 -4.46
N PHE A 16 6.91 -12.02 -4.40
CA PHE A 16 7.95 -11.19 -5.00
C PHE A 16 7.72 -10.94 -6.50
N LEU A 17 7.47 -12.00 -7.27
CA LEU A 17 7.18 -11.91 -8.69
C LEU A 17 5.87 -11.15 -8.98
N LEU A 18 4.83 -11.38 -8.17
CA LEU A 18 3.57 -10.64 -8.26
C LEU A 18 3.78 -9.15 -8.02
N MET A 19 4.57 -8.79 -7.00
CA MET A 19 4.88 -7.39 -6.68
C MET A 19 5.74 -6.72 -7.74
N LEU A 20 6.66 -7.47 -8.35
CA LEU A 20 7.40 -7.00 -9.52
C LEU A 20 6.44 -6.68 -10.67
N GLY A 21 5.47 -7.54 -10.94
CA GLY A 21 4.43 -7.28 -11.94
C GLY A 21 3.55 -6.09 -11.60
N ASN A 22 3.09 -5.99 -10.33
CA ASN A 22 2.22 -4.91 -9.88
C ASN A 22 2.92 -3.54 -9.89
N GLY A 23 4.17 -3.48 -9.43
CA GLY A 23 4.97 -2.25 -9.43
C GLY A 23 5.28 -1.75 -10.83
N LEU A 24 5.64 -2.67 -11.75
CA LEU A 24 5.94 -2.30 -13.13
C LEU A 24 4.69 -1.82 -13.88
N GLN A 25 3.54 -2.50 -13.73
CA GLN A 25 2.33 -2.13 -14.47
C GLN A 25 1.82 -0.71 -14.14
N GLY A 26 1.92 -0.29 -12.88
CA GLY A 26 1.49 1.05 -12.48
C GLY A 26 2.34 2.14 -13.14
N THR A 27 3.66 2.00 -13.09
CA THR A 27 4.59 2.96 -13.70
C THR A 27 4.53 2.93 -15.22
N LEU A 28 4.50 1.73 -15.82
CA LEU A 28 4.42 1.56 -17.27
C LEU A 28 3.16 2.20 -17.85
N LEU A 29 2.00 2.04 -17.21
CA LEU A 29 0.75 2.63 -17.70
C LEU A 29 0.78 4.16 -17.70
N GLY A 30 1.36 4.79 -16.69
CA GLY A 30 1.50 6.25 -16.67
C GLY A 30 2.41 6.76 -17.78
N VAL A 31 3.56 6.10 -18.00
CA VAL A 31 4.47 6.44 -19.11
C VAL A 31 3.81 6.17 -20.45
N ARG A 32 3.19 5.00 -20.63
CA ARG A 32 2.52 4.63 -21.88
C ARG A 32 1.35 5.57 -22.20
N GLY A 33 0.55 5.94 -21.20
CA GLY A 33 -0.58 6.88 -21.41
C GLY A 33 -0.12 8.23 -21.94
N SER A 34 1.00 8.76 -21.44
CA SER A 34 1.59 9.99 -21.98
C SER A 34 2.07 9.81 -23.41
N ILE A 35 2.71 8.67 -23.78
CA ILE A 35 3.12 8.37 -25.16
C ILE A 35 1.91 8.30 -26.09
N GLU A 36 0.77 7.78 -25.64
CA GLU A 36 -0.48 7.72 -26.39
C GLU A 36 -1.25 9.06 -26.42
N GLY A 37 -0.68 10.12 -25.83
CA GLY A 37 -1.28 11.47 -25.81
C GLY A 37 -2.46 11.62 -24.83
N MET A 38 -2.58 10.76 -23.83
CA MET A 38 -3.59 10.88 -22.78
C MET A 38 -3.19 11.99 -21.81
N SER A 39 -4.12 12.91 -21.49
CA SER A 39 -3.88 13.96 -20.50
C SER A 39 -3.73 13.38 -19.07
N PRO A 40 -3.06 14.10 -18.14
CA PRO A 40 -3.00 13.74 -16.73
C PRO A 40 -4.37 13.47 -16.11
N GLN A 41 -5.38 14.27 -16.47
CA GLN A 41 -6.77 14.05 -16.04
C GLN A 41 -7.32 12.72 -16.54
N THR A 42 -7.12 12.37 -17.81
CA THR A 42 -7.55 11.09 -18.38
C THR A 42 -6.83 9.94 -17.69
N MET A 43 -5.52 10.04 -17.48
CA MET A 43 -4.74 9.02 -16.78
C MET A 43 -5.17 8.86 -15.31
N SER A 44 -5.55 9.94 -14.66
CA SER A 44 -6.04 9.88 -13.27
C SER A 44 -7.31 9.01 -13.14
N TRP A 45 -8.22 9.11 -14.11
CA TRP A 45 -9.41 8.23 -14.16
C TRP A 45 -9.01 6.77 -14.34
N VAL A 46 -8.11 6.51 -15.27
CA VAL A 46 -7.58 5.16 -15.49
C VAL A 46 -6.98 4.61 -14.18
N MET A 47 -6.13 5.41 -13.51
CA MET A 47 -5.48 4.98 -12.25
C MET A 47 -6.47 4.77 -11.11
N THR A 48 -7.53 5.59 -11.01
CA THR A 48 -8.61 5.42 -10.03
C THR A 48 -9.29 4.05 -10.13
N GLY A 49 -9.41 3.49 -11.35
CA GLY A 49 -10.01 2.18 -11.58
C GLY A 49 -9.39 1.07 -10.73
N TYR A 50 -8.07 1.10 -10.51
CA TYR A 50 -7.39 0.13 -9.65
C TYR A 50 -7.90 0.16 -8.21
N PHE A 51 -8.03 1.33 -7.63
CA PHE A 51 -8.48 1.49 -6.24
C PHE A 51 -9.95 1.12 -6.06
N VAL A 52 -10.79 1.43 -7.06
CA VAL A 52 -12.19 0.96 -7.10
C VAL A 52 -12.23 -0.57 -7.10
N GLY A 53 -11.50 -1.21 -8.00
CA GLY A 53 -11.41 -2.66 -8.04
C GLY A 53 -10.87 -3.27 -6.76
N PHE A 54 -9.82 -2.67 -6.19
CA PHE A 54 -9.18 -3.11 -4.95
C PHE A 54 -10.17 -3.10 -3.77
N LEU A 55 -10.96 -2.04 -3.64
CA LEU A 55 -11.97 -1.91 -2.59
C LEU A 55 -13.04 -3.01 -2.69
N PHE A 56 -13.55 -3.31 -3.88
CA PHE A 56 -14.51 -4.39 -4.09
C PHE A 56 -13.88 -5.78 -3.92
N GLY A 57 -12.64 -5.96 -4.36
CA GLY A 57 -11.91 -7.20 -4.23
C GLY A 57 -11.75 -7.62 -2.77
N SER A 58 -11.36 -6.70 -1.89
CA SER A 58 -11.21 -6.96 -0.45
C SER A 58 -12.51 -7.43 0.22
N GLN A 59 -13.65 -6.96 -0.28
CA GLN A 59 -14.97 -7.28 0.27
C GLN A 59 -15.54 -8.61 -0.23
N LEU A 60 -15.30 -8.95 -1.51
CA LEU A 60 -15.93 -10.08 -2.18
C LEU A 60 -15.08 -11.35 -2.14
N THR A 61 -13.76 -11.24 -2.11
CA THR A 61 -12.85 -12.40 -2.12
C THR A 61 -13.07 -13.37 -0.97
N PRO A 62 -13.33 -12.96 0.28
CA PRO A 62 -13.68 -13.89 1.35
C PRO A 62 -14.83 -14.82 1.01
N ASN A 63 -15.85 -14.31 0.32
CA ASN A 63 -16.99 -15.13 -0.11
C ASN A 63 -16.62 -16.09 -1.25
N MET A 64 -15.72 -15.69 -2.16
CA MET A 64 -15.21 -16.56 -3.21
C MET A 64 -14.40 -17.71 -2.61
N ILE A 65 -13.52 -17.41 -1.64
CA ILE A 65 -12.71 -18.41 -0.94
C ILE A 65 -13.60 -19.44 -0.25
N ARG A 66 -14.64 -19.01 0.44
CA ARG A 66 -15.61 -19.94 1.09
C ARG A 66 -16.31 -20.87 0.12
N ARG A 67 -16.56 -20.41 -1.11
CA ARG A 67 -17.29 -21.22 -2.12
C ARG A 67 -16.41 -22.23 -2.84
N VAL A 68 -15.20 -21.84 -3.23
CA VAL A 68 -14.35 -22.66 -4.13
C VAL A 68 -12.95 -22.95 -3.58
N GLY A 69 -12.58 -22.35 -2.44
CA GLY A 69 -11.29 -22.54 -1.77
C GLY A 69 -10.18 -21.61 -2.28
N HIS A 70 -9.13 -21.47 -1.48
CA HIS A 70 -8.01 -20.54 -1.71
C HIS A 70 -7.30 -20.78 -3.05
N VAL A 71 -6.91 -22.02 -3.34
CA VAL A 71 -6.12 -22.38 -4.54
C VAL A 71 -6.83 -21.99 -5.83
N ARG A 72 -8.13 -22.28 -5.93
CA ARG A 72 -8.91 -21.97 -7.12
C ARG A 72 -9.11 -20.46 -7.30
N VAL A 73 -9.39 -19.74 -6.20
CA VAL A 73 -9.50 -18.28 -6.24
C VAL A 73 -8.19 -17.67 -6.69
N PHE A 74 -7.07 -18.06 -6.07
CA PHE A 74 -5.75 -17.57 -6.40
C PHE A 74 -5.41 -17.77 -7.88
N ALA A 75 -5.57 -18.99 -8.40
CA ALA A 75 -5.31 -19.31 -9.80
C ALA A 75 -6.20 -18.52 -10.77
N ALA A 76 -7.49 -18.39 -10.47
CA ALA A 76 -8.42 -17.64 -11.32
C ALA A 76 -8.09 -16.15 -11.37
N LEU A 77 -7.84 -15.53 -10.21
CA LEU A 77 -7.52 -14.10 -10.14
C LEU A 77 -6.20 -13.79 -10.84
N GLY A 78 -5.18 -14.64 -10.64
CA GLY A 78 -3.91 -14.47 -11.29
C GLY A 78 -3.94 -14.63 -12.81
N SER A 79 -4.70 -15.61 -13.28
CA SER A 79 -4.93 -15.77 -14.72
C SER A 79 -5.58 -14.54 -15.34
N LEU A 80 -6.57 -13.94 -14.65
CA LEU A 80 -7.21 -12.70 -15.08
C LEU A 80 -6.22 -11.53 -15.11
N VAL A 81 -5.36 -11.37 -14.08
CA VAL A 81 -4.32 -10.33 -14.08
C VAL A 81 -3.41 -10.49 -15.30
N SER A 82 -2.87 -11.70 -15.53
CA SER A 82 -1.97 -11.95 -16.65
C SER A 82 -2.63 -11.60 -17.99
N ALA A 83 -3.89 -11.97 -18.20
CA ALA A 83 -4.64 -11.64 -19.40
C ALA A 83 -4.84 -10.13 -19.56
N CYS A 84 -5.24 -9.42 -18.48
CA CYS A 84 -5.43 -7.97 -18.52
C CYS A 84 -4.14 -7.22 -18.88
N LEU A 85 -2.99 -7.69 -18.41
CA LEU A 85 -1.70 -7.05 -18.66
C LEU A 85 -1.33 -7.04 -20.16
N ILE A 86 -1.65 -8.10 -20.90
CA ILE A 86 -1.46 -8.16 -22.37
C ILE A 86 -2.50 -7.28 -23.08
N LEU A 87 -3.73 -7.26 -22.58
CA LEU A 87 -4.81 -6.48 -23.20
C LEU A 87 -4.57 -4.97 -23.15
N TYR A 88 -3.81 -4.44 -22.20
CA TYR A 88 -3.41 -3.02 -22.20
C TYR A 88 -2.63 -2.63 -23.46
N ALA A 89 -1.74 -3.50 -23.93
CA ALA A 89 -0.97 -3.26 -25.15
C ALA A 89 -1.78 -3.47 -26.43
N ALA A 90 -2.78 -4.36 -26.37
CA ALA A 90 -3.59 -4.70 -27.53
C ALA A 90 -4.60 -3.59 -27.90
N TRP A 91 -5.06 -2.83 -26.94
CA TRP A 91 -6.08 -1.80 -27.15
C TRP A 91 -5.86 -0.57 -26.25
N THR A 92 -5.28 0.49 -26.81
CA THR A 92 -4.89 1.73 -26.13
C THR A 92 -6.04 2.74 -26.01
N ASN A 93 -7.17 2.31 -25.45
CA ASN A 93 -8.33 3.16 -25.23
C ASN A 93 -8.50 3.43 -23.71
N PRO A 94 -8.65 4.70 -23.24
CA PRO A 94 -8.70 5.03 -21.82
C PRO A 94 -9.89 4.39 -21.09
N TYR A 95 -11.06 4.25 -21.71
CA TYR A 95 -12.22 3.59 -21.11
C TYR A 95 -11.97 2.09 -20.94
N PHE A 96 -11.33 1.47 -21.92
CA PHE A 96 -10.94 0.08 -21.82
C PHE A 96 -9.87 -0.14 -20.76
N TRP A 97 -8.88 0.75 -20.68
CA TRP A 97 -7.87 0.71 -19.62
C TRP A 97 -8.48 0.91 -18.25
N PHE A 98 -9.45 1.80 -18.08
CA PHE A 98 -10.19 1.96 -16.82
C PHE A 98 -10.86 0.65 -16.39
N LEU A 99 -11.54 -0.04 -17.30
CA LEU A 99 -12.16 -1.33 -17.02
C LEU A 99 -11.12 -2.37 -16.61
N LEU A 100 -10.02 -2.49 -17.36
CA LEU A 100 -8.92 -3.41 -17.03
C LEU A 100 -8.31 -3.08 -15.66
N ARG A 101 -8.17 -1.81 -15.30
CA ARG A 101 -7.67 -1.38 -13.98
C ARG A 101 -8.60 -1.80 -12.85
N ILE A 102 -9.92 -1.74 -13.04
CA ILE A 102 -10.88 -2.26 -12.05
C ILE A 102 -10.68 -3.76 -11.88
N ILE A 103 -10.57 -4.52 -12.96
CA ILE A 103 -10.36 -5.98 -12.90
C ILE A 103 -9.04 -6.30 -12.22
N VAL A 104 -7.96 -5.63 -12.60
CA VAL A 104 -6.62 -5.85 -12.03
C VAL A 104 -6.59 -5.49 -10.54
N GLY A 105 -7.17 -4.36 -10.13
CA GLY A 105 -7.27 -3.97 -8.73
C GLY A 105 -8.06 -4.98 -7.89
N PHE A 106 -9.20 -5.44 -8.41
CA PHE A 106 -10.00 -6.50 -7.80
C PHE A 106 -9.18 -7.78 -7.60
N CYS A 107 -8.48 -8.21 -8.65
CA CYS A 107 -7.69 -9.42 -8.61
C CYS A 107 -6.51 -9.33 -7.65
N PHE A 108 -5.76 -8.22 -7.63
CA PHE A 108 -4.65 -8.04 -6.70
C PHE A 108 -5.12 -8.04 -5.24
N SER A 109 -6.20 -7.32 -4.94
CA SER A 109 -6.79 -7.36 -3.60
C SER A 109 -7.14 -8.78 -3.17
N GLY A 110 -7.76 -9.55 -4.05
CA GLY A 110 -8.09 -10.95 -3.77
C GLY A 110 -6.86 -11.86 -3.61
N ILE A 111 -5.83 -11.64 -4.42
CA ILE A 111 -4.55 -12.36 -4.32
C ILE A 111 -3.90 -12.08 -2.97
N TYR A 112 -3.91 -10.82 -2.49
CA TYR A 112 -3.38 -10.48 -1.16
C TYR A 112 -4.16 -11.20 -0.05
N VAL A 113 -5.50 -11.20 -0.08
CA VAL A 113 -6.31 -11.92 0.91
C VAL A 113 -5.93 -13.40 0.97
N VAL A 114 -5.76 -14.04 -0.18
CA VAL A 114 -5.36 -15.47 -0.23
C VAL A 114 -3.95 -15.68 0.28
N ALA A 115 -2.98 -14.88 -0.16
CA ALA A 115 -1.58 -15.01 0.23
C ALA A 115 -1.38 -14.77 1.73
N GLU A 116 -2.04 -13.75 2.29
CA GLU A 116 -1.99 -13.40 3.70
C GLU A 116 -2.68 -14.47 4.58
N SER A 117 -3.77 -15.08 4.09
CA SER A 117 -4.38 -16.23 4.76
C SER A 117 -3.43 -17.42 4.85
N TRP A 118 -2.69 -17.73 3.80
CA TRP A 118 -1.67 -18.79 3.83
C TRP A 118 -0.50 -18.43 4.75
N LEU A 119 -0.11 -17.17 4.75
CA LEU A 119 0.97 -16.69 5.61
C LEU A 119 0.59 -16.82 7.09
N ASN A 120 -0.64 -16.46 7.45
CA ASN A 120 -1.16 -16.57 8.79
C ASN A 120 -1.19 -18.03 9.26
N ASP A 121 -1.74 -18.93 8.45
CA ASP A 121 -1.84 -20.37 8.78
C ASP A 121 -0.47 -21.07 8.90
N SER A 122 0.54 -20.59 8.17
CA SER A 122 1.91 -21.11 8.21
C SER A 122 2.77 -20.57 9.34
N SER A 123 2.28 -19.58 10.09
CA SER A 123 3.00 -18.89 11.16
C SER A 123 2.64 -19.47 12.53
N SER A 124 3.65 -19.75 13.36
CA SER A 124 3.44 -19.96 14.81
C SER A 124 3.58 -18.60 15.52
N ASN A 125 3.10 -18.53 16.76
CA ASN A 125 3.25 -17.34 17.60
C ASN A 125 4.70 -16.83 17.62
N GLU A 126 5.66 -17.71 17.82
CA GLU A 126 7.10 -17.39 17.88
C GLU A 126 7.68 -16.84 16.54
N THR A 127 7.07 -17.16 15.41
CA THR A 127 7.57 -16.80 14.07
C THR A 127 6.75 -15.71 13.37
N ARG A 128 5.61 -15.32 13.92
CA ARG A 128 4.62 -14.41 13.31
C ARG A 128 5.21 -13.07 12.88
N GLY A 129 5.93 -12.40 13.77
CA GLY A 129 6.57 -11.12 13.47
C GLY A 129 7.67 -11.24 12.40
N GLN A 130 8.45 -12.33 12.43
CA GLN A 130 9.48 -12.58 11.40
C GLN A 130 8.84 -12.86 10.04
N THR A 131 7.72 -13.56 10.03
CA THR A 131 6.97 -13.89 8.81
C THR A 131 6.37 -12.65 8.18
N LEU A 132 5.73 -11.80 8.98
CA LEU A 132 5.18 -10.52 8.53
C LEU A 132 6.29 -9.60 7.99
N SER A 133 7.40 -9.48 8.70
CA SER A 133 8.55 -8.67 8.26
C SER A 133 9.14 -9.18 6.93
N ALA A 134 9.30 -10.50 6.78
CA ALA A 134 9.79 -11.10 5.52
C ALA A 134 8.82 -10.81 4.37
N TYR A 135 7.52 -10.92 4.59
CA TYR A 135 6.48 -10.63 3.61
C TYR A 135 6.52 -9.17 3.14
N LEU A 136 6.63 -8.22 4.08
CA LEU A 136 6.73 -6.79 3.78
C LEU A 136 7.99 -6.44 2.97
N ILE A 137 9.14 -6.98 3.38
CA ILE A 137 10.41 -6.76 2.67
C ILE A 137 10.32 -7.29 1.24
N VAL A 138 9.79 -8.50 1.06
CA VAL A 138 9.61 -9.13 -0.25
C VAL A 138 8.70 -8.31 -1.16
N GLN A 139 7.59 -7.80 -0.64
CA GLN A 139 6.68 -6.92 -1.39
C GLN A 139 7.39 -5.65 -1.86
N MET A 140 8.03 -4.93 -0.94
CA MET A 140 8.72 -3.67 -1.25
C MET A 140 9.88 -3.87 -2.22
N MET A 141 10.68 -4.93 -2.04
CA MET A 141 11.75 -5.29 -2.96
C MET A 141 11.23 -5.59 -4.37
N GLY A 142 10.12 -6.32 -4.48
CA GLY A 142 9.50 -6.61 -5.77
C GLY A 142 9.13 -5.34 -6.52
N ILE A 143 8.51 -4.38 -5.84
CA ILE A 143 8.10 -3.10 -6.43
C ILE A 143 9.30 -2.21 -6.80
N VAL A 144 10.32 -2.15 -5.95
CA VAL A 144 11.55 -1.38 -6.24
C VAL A 144 12.29 -1.96 -7.44
N LEU A 145 12.46 -3.29 -7.50
CA LEU A 145 13.12 -3.96 -8.62
C LEU A 145 12.30 -3.88 -9.91
N ALA A 146 10.98 -3.80 -9.82
CA ALA A 146 10.11 -3.55 -10.97
C ALA A 146 10.51 -2.28 -11.74
N GLN A 147 10.98 -1.25 -11.04
CA GLN A 147 11.38 0.00 -11.67
C GLN A 147 12.64 -0.18 -12.56
N ALA A 148 13.52 -1.12 -12.22
CA ALA A 148 14.65 -1.45 -13.08
C ALA A 148 14.20 -2.13 -14.39
N VAL A 149 13.18 -3.00 -14.31
CA VAL A 149 12.65 -3.73 -15.47
C VAL A 149 12.02 -2.78 -16.50
N LEU A 150 11.49 -1.63 -16.09
CA LEU A 150 10.94 -0.61 -17.00
C LEU A 150 11.95 -0.16 -18.07
N ASN A 151 13.25 -0.25 -17.77
CA ASN A 151 14.33 0.18 -18.66
C ASN A 151 14.82 -0.92 -19.61
N PHE A 152 14.23 -2.14 -19.59
CA PHE A 152 14.68 -3.25 -20.41
C PHE A 152 14.15 -3.20 -21.87
N ALA A 153 13.07 -2.47 -22.10
CA ALA A 153 12.51 -2.31 -23.43
C ALA A 153 11.80 -0.95 -23.57
N ASP A 154 11.49 -0.57 -24.80
CA ASP A 154 10.76 0.66 -25.11
C ASP A 154 9.31 0.57 -24.59
N PRO A 155 8.87 1.52 -23.72
CA PRO A 155 7.49 1.57 -23.23
C PRO A 155 6.44 1.80 -24.33
N SER A 156 6.83 2.29 -25.50
CA SER A 156 5.93 2.46 -26.66
C SER A 156 5.53 1.13 -27.29
N GLY A 157 6.33 0.09 -27.08
CA GLY A 157 6.07 -1.27 -27.57
C GLY A 157 5.21 -2.12 -26.62
N TYR A 158 5.08 -3.39 -26.96
CA TYR A 158 4.32 -4.38 -26.13
C TYR A 158 5.23 -5.31 -25.33
N MET A 159 6.54 -5.22 -25.49
CA MET A 159 7.48 -6.14 -24.84
C MET A 159 7.37 -6.11 -23.30
N LEU A 160 7.28 -4.91 -22.70
CA LEU A 160 7.14 -4.75 -21.25
C LEU A 160 5.83 -5.38 -20.74
N PHE A 161 4.72 -5.24 -21.48
CA PHE A 161 3.44 -5.86 -21.12
C PHE A 161 3.51 -7.39 -21.17
N ILE A 162 4.24 -7.94 -22.17
CA ILE A 162 4.50 -9.39 -22.25
C ILE A 162 5.35 -9.84 -21.06
N ILE A 163 6.45 -9.12 -20.74
CA ILE A 163 7.31 -9.45 -19.59
C ILE A 163 6.51 -9.49 -18.30
N ILE A 164 5.68 -8.46 -18.04
CA ILE A 164 4.86 -8.42 -16.82
C ILE A 164 3.89 -9.60 -16.77
N SER A 165 3.20 -9.88 -17.87
CA SER A 165 2.24 -11.00 -17.96
C SER A 165 2.91 -12.35 -17.71
N VAL A 166 4.10 -12.57 -18.28
CA VAL A 166 4.89 -13.79 -18.06
C VAL A 166 5.33 -13.89 -16.60
N VAL A 167 5.86 -12.81 -16.02
CA VAL A 167 6.30 -12.78 -14.61
C VAL A 167 5.14 -13.08 -13.67
N VAL A 168 3.98 -12.47 -13.89
CA VAL A 168 2.76 -12.75 -13.12
C VAL A 168 2.33 -14.20 -13.30
N SER A 169 2.34 -14.75 -14.51
CA SER A 169 2.02 -16.15 -14.74
C SER A 169 2.98 -17.12 -14.03
N LEU A 170 4.27 -16.82 -14.05
CA LEU A 170 5.29 -17.63 -13.38
C LEU A 170 5.19 -17.56 -11.85
N SER A 171 4.66 -16.47 -11.30
CA SER A 171 4.51 -16.29 -9.85
C SER A 171 3.61 -17.34 -9.18
N PHE A 172 2.65 -17.89 -9.94
CA PHE A 172 1.71 -18.88 -9.42
C PHE A 172 2.31 -20.28 -9.33
N ALA A 173 3.28 -20.61 -10.18
CA ALA A 173 3.84 -21.96 -10.24
C ALA A 173 4.42 -22.45 -8.89
N PRO A 174 5.27 -21.71 -8.17
CA PRO A 174 5.80 -22.14 -6.89
C PRO A 174 4.71 -22.39 -5.85
N ILE A 175 3.69 -21.52 -5.81
CA ILE A 175 2.61 -21.57 -4.82
C ILE A 175 1.67 -22.76 -5.12
N LEU A 176 1.27 -22.93 -6.38
CA LEU A 176 0.32 -23.98 -6.76
C LEU A 176 0.93 -25.38 -6.76
N LEU A 177 2.25 -25.48 -6.87
CA LEU A 177 2.98 -26.74 -6.78
C LEU A 177 3.44 -27.08 -5.34
N SER A 178 3.31 -26.13 -4.39
CA SER A 178 3.65 -26.40 -2.99
C SER A 178 2.56 -27.24 -2.31
N VAL A 179 2.98 -28.16 -1.44
CA VAL A 179 2.09 -29.02 -0.67
C VAL A 179 1.76 -28.34 0.65
N SER A 180 1.00 -27.24 0.60
CA SER A 180 0.50 -26.57 1.81
C SER A 180 -1.01 -26.78 1.91
N PRO A 181 -1.54 -27.23 3.07
CA PRO A 181 -2.99 -27.29 3.27
C PRO A 181 -3.60 -25.90 3.15
N ALA A 182 -4.82 -25.82 2.62
CA ALA A 182 -5.52 -24.54 2.55
C ALA A 182 -6.06 -24.16 3.93
N PRO A 183 -5.83 -22.94 4.42
CA PRO A 183 -6.30 -22.48 5.74
C PRO A 183 -7.82 -22.45 5.82
N GLN A 184 -8.35 -22.52 7.05
CA GLN A 184 -9.76 -22.28 7.31
C GLN A 184 -9.99 -20.77 7.44
N PHE A 185 -10.87 -20.22 6.62
CA PHE A 185 -11.18 -18.79 6.63
C PHE A 185 -12.22 -18.45 7.70
N GLN A 186 -11.82 -17.66 8.70
CA GLN A 186 -12.73 -17.11 9.71
C GLN A 186 -13.05 -15.64 9.35
N THR A 187 -14.26 -15.19 9.66
CA THR A 187 -14.65 -13.79 9.48
C THR A 187 -14.87 -13.14 10.84
N SER A 188 -14.14 -12.08 11.10
CA SER A 188 -14.38 -11.19 12.23
C SER A 188 -15.68 -10.38 12.05
N LYS A 189 -16.29 -9.96 13.15
CA LYS A 189 -17.40 -9.00 13.13
C LYS A 189 -16.93 -7.69 12.49
N ARG A 190 -17.82 -6.95 11.83
CA ARG A 190 -17.50 -5.64 11.26
C ARG A 190 -17.95 -4.54 12.21
N MET A 191 -17.04 -3.63 12.54
CA MET A 191 -17.37 -2.39 13.25
C MET A 191 -18.00 -1.38 12.27
N THR A 192 -19.01 -0.66 12.70
CA THR A 192 -19.60 0.40 11.88
C THR A 192 -18.71 1.65 11.86
N LEU A 193 -18.76 2.43 10.78
CA LEU A 193 -17.98 3.67 10.70
C LEU A 193 -18.36 4.68 11.79
N SER A 194 -19.61 4.68 12.27
CA SER A 194 -20.03 5.54 13.38
C SER A 194 -19.39 5.14 14.70
N GLN A 195 -19.27 3.84 14.98
CA GLN A 195 -18.55 3.35 16.16
C GLN A 195 -17.06 3.69 16.07
N LEU A 196 -16.43 3.44 14.91
CA LEU A 196 -15.03 3.76 14.68
C LEU A 196 -14.74 5.27 14.85
N TRP A 197 -15.65 6.13 14.36
CA TRP A 197 -15.56 7.57 14.58
C TRP A 197 -15.63 7.96 16.06
N SER A 198 -16.50 7.32 16.84
CA SER A 198 -16.61 7.63 18.28
C SER A 198 -15.35 7.23 19.07
N ILE A 199 -14.64 6.18 18.62
CA ILE A 199 -13.44 5.65 19.28
C ILE A 199 -12.20 6.42 18.84
N SER A 200 -11.98 6.55 17.52
CA SER A 200 -10.75 7.11 16.96
C SER A 200 -11.03 8.07 15.80
N PRO A 201 -11.53 9.30 16.08
CA PRO A 201 -11.71 10.28 15.00
C PRO A 201 -10.42 10.63 14.26
N LEU A 202 -9.27 10.63 14.96
CA LEU A 202 -7.97 10.88 14.34
C LEU A 202 -7.58 9.76 13.37
N GLY A 203 -7.82 8.49 13.75
CA GLY A 203 -7.59 7.35 12.88
C GLY A 203 -8.48 7.39 11.62
N VAL A 204 -9.76 7.70 11.77
CA VAL A 204 -10.73 7.82 10.66
C VAL A 204 -10.31 8.88 9.65
N VAL A 205 -10.05 10.10 10.11
CA VAL A 205 -9.64 11.23 9.24
C VAL A 205 -8.26 10.96 8.63
N GLY A 206 -7.32 10.48 9.44
CA GLY A 206 -5.97 10.17 8.99
C GLY A 206 -5.94 9.12 7.88
N GLN A 207 -6.64 8.00 8.04
CA GLN A 207 -6.68 6.93 7.06
C GLN A 207 -7.37 7.35 5.75
N PHE A 208 -8.43 8.15 5.81
CA PHE A 208 -9.08 8.68 4.61
C PHE A 208 -8.12 9.55 3.78
N PHE A 209 -7.48 10.54 4.41
CA PHE A 209 -6.55 11.43 3.71
C PHE A 209 -5.27 10.71 3.27
N LEU A 210 -4.81 9.76 4.06
CA LEU A 210 -3.65 8.96 3.71
C LEU A 210 -3.90 8.08 2.47
N GLY A 211 -5.14 7.57 2.32
CA GLY A 211 -5.56 6.90 1.09
C GLY A 211 -5.37 7.77 -0.15
N ALA A 212 -5.75 9.05 -0.08
CA ALA A 212 -5.55 10.00 -1.18
C ALA A 212 -4.05 10.25 -1.47
N ILE A 213 -3.21 10.34 -0.43
CA ILE A 213 -1.74 10.46 -0.59
C ILE A 213 -1.17 9.20 -1.25
N PHE A 214 -1.55 8.00 -0.82
CA PHE A 214 -1.07 6.76 -1.42
C PHE A 214 -1.45 6.63 -2.88
N ALA A 215 -2.68 7.00 -3.23
CA ALA A 215 -3.11 6.97 -4.62
C ALA A 215 -2.37 8.01 -5.48
N ALA A 216 -2.00 9.15 -4.92
CA ALA A 216 -1.11 10.10 -5.57
C ALA A 216 0.30 9.50 -5.76
N LEU A 217 0.90 8.96 -4.70
CA LEU A 217 2.27 8.43 -4.73
C LEU A 217 2.41 7.17 -5.57
N PHE A 218 1.44 6.26 -5.52
CA PHE A 218 1.54 4.95 -6.19
C PHE A 218 0.78 4.88 -7.51
N GLY A 219 -0.23 5.72 -7.69
CA GLY A 219 -1.00 5.79 -8.92
C GLY A 219 -0.57 6.88 -9.89
N MET A 220 -0.17 8.06 -9.39
CA MET A 220 0.07 9.23 -10.23
C MET A 220 1.55 9.64 -10.33
N ALA A 221 2.48 8.99 -9.64
CA ALA A 221 3.90 9.37 -9.65
C ALA A 221 4.53 9.31 -11.05
N SER A 222 4.21 8.29 -11.85
CA SER A 222 4.69 8.18 -13.22
C SER A 222 4.05 9.23 -14.16
N VAL A 223 2.78 9.55 -13.94
CA VAL A 223 2.09 10.62 -14.69
C VAL A 223 2.71 11.98 -14.36
N TYR A 224 2.98 12.25 -13.07
CA TYR A 224 3.75 13.42 -12.66
C TYR A 224 5.13 13.49 -13.34
N GLY A 225 5.84 12.35 -13.37
CA GLY A 225 7.17 12.30 -13.98
C GLY A 225 7.15 12.60 -15.47
N THR A 226 6.16 12.11 -16.22
CA THR A 226 5.97 12.43 -17.64
C THR A 226 5.59 13.89 -17.84
N GLU A 227 4.71 14.45 -17.01
CA GLU A 227 4.31 15.86 -17.07
C GLU A 227 5.47 16.80 -16.76
N ARG A 228 6.38 16.40 -15.86
CA ARG A 228 7.63 17.14 -15.59
C ARG A 228 8.67 16.98 -16.70
N GLY A 229 8.44 16.13 -17.71
CA GLY A 229 9.39 15.89 -18.80
C GLY A 229 10.59 15.01 -18.40
N LEU A 230 10.46 14.17 -17.36
CA LEU A 230 11.51 13.25 -16.94
C LEU A 230 11.68 12.11 -17.97
N SER A 231 12.91 11.64 -18.14
CA SER A 231 13.17 10.42 -18.91
C SER A 231 12.55 9.19 -18.24
N VAL A 232 12.32 8.12 -18.99
CA VAL A 232 11.81 6.84 -18.44
C VAL A 232 12.69 6.33 -17.31
N LYS A 233 14.02 6.49 -17.45
CA LYS A 233 14.99 6.14 -16.41
C LYS A 233 14.81 6.98 -15.15
N ASP A 234 14.61 8.29 -15.29
CA ASP A 234 14.43 9.19 -14.16
C ASP A 234 13.09 8.94 -13.46
N ILE A 235 12.02 8.65 -14.22
CA ILE A 235 10.74 8.22 -13.66
C ILE A 235 10.90 6.94 -12.84
N SER A 236 11.64 5.95 -13.37
CA SER A 236 11.93 4.71 -12.64
C SER A 236 12.64 4.98 -11.32
N LEU A 237 13.68 5.81 -11.32
CA LEU A 237 14.43 6.16 -10.12
C LEU A 237 13.59 6.95 -9.12
N PHE A 238 12.76 7.87 -9.60
CA PHE A 238 11.84 8.66 -8.78
C PHE A 238 10.83 7.77 -8.06
N VAL A 239 10.17 6.87 -8.78
CA VAL A 239 9.21 5.92 -8.19
C VAL A 239 9.92 4.95 -7.24
N ALA A 240 11.10 4.43 -7.61
CA ALA A 240 11.89 3.57 -6.74
C ALA A 240 12.27 4.27 -5.43
N ALA A 241 12.63 5.58 -5.47
CA ALA A 241 12.98 6.36 -4.30
C ALA A 241 11.82 6.48 -3.30
N ILE A 242 10.57 6.64 -3.79
CA ILE A 242 9.37 6.66 -2.94
C ILE A 242 9.23 5.36 -2.15
N TYR A 243 9.28 4.21 -2.84
CA TYR A 243 9.13 2.90 -2.19
C TYR A 243 10.30 2.55 -1.28
N PHE A 244 11.52 2.90 -1.71
CA PHE A 244 12.73 2.67 -0.93
C PHE A 244 12.73 3.50 0.36
N GLY A 245 12.29 4.76 0.29
CA GLY A 245 12.08 5.60 1.47
C GLY A 245 11.09 4.95 2.45
N GLY A 246 9.93 4.49 1.95
CA GLY A 246 8.93 3.76 2.74
C GLY A 246 9.50 2.54 3.45
N MET A 247 10.30 1.75 2.73
CA MET A 247 10.93 0.55 3.29
C MET A 247 11.95 0.88 4.41
N ILE A 248 12.78 1.89 4.21
CA ILE A 248 13.86 2.22 5.16
C ILE A 248 13.33 2.94 6.39
N LEU A 249 12.43 3.93 6.25
CA LEU A 249 11.97 4.74 7.36
C LEU A 249 10.85 4.08 8.18
N GLN A 250 10.29 2.96 7.71
CA GLN A 250 9.29 2.18 8.45
C GLN A 250 9.79 1.75 9.83
N TYR A 251 11.01 1.23 9.89
CA TYR A 251 11.59 0.74 11.15
C TYR A 251 11.91 1.86 12.14
N PRO A 252 12.70 2.91 11.80
CA PRO A 252 13.01 3.98 12.76
C PRO A 252 11.78 4.72 13.26
N ILE A 253 10.79 4.98 12.41
CA ILE A 253 9.55 5.65 12.82
C ILE A 253 8.73 4.74 13.74
N GLY A 254 8.66 3.44 13.46
CA GLY A 254 8.02 2.46 14.34
C GLY A 254 8.69 2.40 15.72
N TRP A 255 10.03 2.33 15.75
CA TRP A 255 10.81 2.34 17.00
C TRP A 255 10.55 3.59 17.85
N VAL A 256 10.41 4.75 17.22
CA VAL A 256 10.04 6.00 17.93
C VAL A 256 8.60 5.96 18.40
N SER A 257 7.69 5.36 17.62
CA SER A 257 6.26 5.21 17.96
C SER A 257 6.02 4.51 19.29
N ASP A 258 6.84 3.51 19.62
CA ASP A 258 6.72 2.75 20.85
C ASP A 258 7.31 3.47 22.09
N ARG A 259 7.86 4.69 21.91
CA ARG A 259 8.58 5.45 22.95
C ARG A 259 8.06 6.86 23.18
N MET A 260 7.05 7.28 22.42
CA MET A 260 6.47 8.61 22.56
C MET A 260 4.98 8.63 22.20
N ASP A 261 4.27 9.69 22.61
CA ASP A 261 2.87 9.89 22.21
C ASP A 261 2.72 9.86 20.67
N ARG A 262 1.97 8.88 20.17
CA ARG A 262 1.75 8.68 18.74
C ARG A 262 1.14 9.88 18.03
N ARG A 263 0.35 10.71 18.71
CA ARG A 263 -0.24 11.93 18.13
C ARG A 263 0.82 12.97 17.84
N VAL A 264 1.80 13.11 18.75
CA VAL A 264 2.95 14.00 18.57
C VAL A 264 3.81 13.48 17.41
N LEU A 265 4.05 12.17 17.34
CA LEU A 265 4.79 11.58 16.23
C LEU A 265 4.07 11.75 14.88
N ILE A 266 2.76 11.54 14.82
CA ILE A 266 1.94 11.79 13.62
C ILE A 266 2.09 13.27 13.18
N PHE A 267 1.99 14.21 14.11
CA PHE A 267 2.17 15.63 13.81
C PHE A 267 3.57 15.92 13.26
N ILE A 268 4.63 15.39 13.85
CA ILE A 268 6.02 15.57 13.40
C ILE A 268 6.20 14.99 11.99
N VAL A 269 5.76 13.76 11.78
CA VAL A 269 5.89 13.05 10.49
C VAL A 269 5.11 13.79 9.39
N CYS A 270 3.88 14.23 9.67
CA CYS A 270 3.10 15.06 8.76
C CYS A 270 3.77 16.41 8.47
N SER A 271 4.39 17.03 9.48
CA SER A 271 5.11 18.31 9.31
C SER A 271 6.34 18.16 8.42
N ILE A 272 7.10 17.08 8.58
CA ILE A 272 8.22 16.74 7.70
C ILE A 272 7.74 16.55 6.26
N GLY A 273 6.70 15.76 6.05
CA GLY A 273 6.12 15.53 4.73
C GLY A 273 5.59 16.81 4.09
N THR A 274 4.93 17.68 4.85
CA THR A 274 4.47 18.99 4.41
C THR A 274 5.65 19.86 3.96
N PHE A 275 6.68 19.96 4.79
CA PHE A 275 7.87 20.77 4.49
C PHE A 275 8.55 20.31 3.20
N PHE A 276 8.87 19.03 3.07
CA PHE A 276 9.54 18.52 1.88
C PHE A 276 8.66 18.57 0.62
N SER A 277 7.34 18.43 0.76
CA SER A 277 6.42 18.57 -0.38
C SER A 277 6.44 20.00 -0.92
N PHE A 278 6.34 21.02 -0.10
CA PHE A 278 6.42 22.41 -0.57
C PHE A 278 7.85 22.80 -1.00
N ALA A 279 8.87 22.26 -0.33
CA ALA A 279 10.27 22.47 -0.70
C ALA A 279 10.67 21.77 -2.01
N SER A 280 9.87 20.85 -2.55
CA SER A 280 10.17 20.14 -3.79
C SER A 280 10.43 21.07 -4.99
N ASN A 281 9.77 22.22 -5.01
CA ASN A 281 9.87 23.21 -6.09
C ASN A 281 10.97 24.26 -5.88
N LEU A 282 11.79 24.14 -4.81
CA LEU A 282 12.91 25.07 -4.56
C LEU A 282 14.12 24.81 -5.46
N SER A 283 14.19 23.65 -6.11
CA SER A 283 15.30 23.27 -6.98
C SER A 283 14.82 22.35 -8.10
N ASP A 284 15.32 22.58 -9.31
CA ASP A 284 15.09 21.72 -10.47
C ASP A 284 16.06 20.52 -10.53
N SER A 285 16.96 20.40 -9.54
CA SER A 285 17.90 19.28 -9.46
C SER A 285 17.17 17.94 -9.33
N PHE A 286 17.51 16.99 -10.17
CA PHE A 286 16.97 15.62 -10.09
C PHE A 286 17.34 14.94 -8.78
N ILE A 287 18.55 15.19 -8.23
CA ILE A 287 18.97 14.65 -6.94
C ILE A 287 18.07 15.19 -5.82
N TRP A 288 17.72 16.48 -5.86
CA TRP A 288 16.77 17.05 -4.92
C TRP A 288 15.41 16.37 -5.00
N LEU A 289 14.91 16.13 -6.21
CA LEU A 289 13.66 15.40 -6.41
C LEU A 289 13.71 13.99 -5.82
N LEU A 290 14.83 13.27 -5.96
CA LEU A 290 15.00 11.93 -5.36
C LEU A 290 15.00 11.99 -3.82
N ILE A 291 15.64 13.00 -3.22
CA ILE A 291 15.63 13.21 -1.77
C ILE A 291 14.20 13.46 -1.28
N VAL A 292 13.47 14.35 -1.96
CA VAL A 292 12.06 14.64 -1.66
C VAL A 292 11.20 13.38 -1.78
N ALA A 293 11.35 12.63 -2.87
CA ALA A 293 10.63 11.39 -3.11
C ALA A 293 10.89 10.34 -2.00
N PHE A 294 12.16 10.16 -1.64
CA PHE A 294 12.56 9.26 -0.56
C PHE A 294 11.94 9.65 0.78
N ILE A 295 11.99 10.93 1.14
CA ILE A 295 11.44 11.41 2.41
C ILE A 295 9.92 11.30 2.42
N ILE A 296 9.23 11.75 1.36
CA ILE A 296 7.76 11.70 1.29
C ILE A 296 7.26 10.26 1.32
N GLY A 297 7.87 9.35 0.56
CA GLY A 297 7.56 7.92 0.63
C GLY A 297 7.84 7.36 2.02
N GLY A 298 8.97 7.77 2.61
CA GLY A 298 9.43 7.33 3.91
C GLY A 298 8.59 7.79 5.09
N VAL A 299 7.93 8.94 5.00
CA VAL A 299 7.00 9.41 6.04
C VAL A 299 5.57 8.93 5.81
N SER A 300 5.14 8.78 4.54
CA SER A 300 3.77 8.37 4.22
C SER A 300 3.49 6.92 4.60
N ASN A 301 4.42 6.01 4.33
CA ASN A 301 4.23 4.58 4.58
C ASN A 301 4.05 4.26 6.07
N PRO A 302 4.93 4.73 6.99
CA PRO A 302 4.74 4.51 8.43
C PRO A 302 3.48 5.16 9.02
N LEU A 303 3.00 6.27 8.45
CA LEU A 303 1.76 6.91 8.90
C LEU A 303 0.57 5.95 8.86
N TYR A 304 0.53 5.02 7.89
CA TYR A 304 -0.52 4.01 7.81
C TYR A 304 -0.57 3.14 9.07
N SER A 305 0.56 2.57 9.44
CA SER A 305 0.69 1.77 10.66
C SER A 305 0.50 2.60 11.93
N LEU A 306 0.96 3.86 11.95
CA LEU A 306 0.79 4.77 13.10
C LEU A 306 -0.68 5.06 13.40
N TYR A 307 -1.51 5.32 12.38
CA TYR A 307 -2.94 5.55 12.58
C TYR A 307 -3.67 4.30 13.06
N ILE A 308 -3.24 3.12 12.58
CA ILE A 308 -3.78 1.85 13.04
C ILE A 308 -3.38 1.59 14.49
N ALA A 309 -2.10 1.71 14.82
CA ALA A 309 -1.60 1.55 16.18
C ALA A 309 -2.27 2.53 17.16
N TYR A 310 -2.39 3.81 16.78
CA TYR A 310 -3.12 4.81 17.56
C TYR A 310 -4.60 4.44 17.77
N THR A 311 -5.24 3.87 16.76
CA THR A 311 -6.65 3.43 16.90
C THR A 311 -6.75 2.24 17.84
N ASN A 312 -5.83 1.28 17.73
CA ASN A 312 -5.78 0.09 18.57
C ASN A 312 -5.53 0.41 20.05
N ASP A 313 -4.77 1.47 20.37
CA ASP A 313 -4.56 1.93 21.75
C ASP A 313 -5.86 2.36 22.45
N ASN A 314 -6.94 2.58 21.71
CA ASN A 314 -8.24 2.98 22.22
C ASN A 314 -9.29 1.86 22.10
N LEU A 315 -8.88 0.62 21.83
CA LEU A 315 -9.75 -0.52 21.57
C LEU A 315 -9.42 -1.69 22.50
N GLU A 316 -10.45 -2.47 22.83
CA GLU A 316 -10.26 -3.79 23.41
C GLU A 316 -9.77 -4.76 22.31
N HIS A 317 -9.04 -5.81 22.70
CA HIS A 317 -8.40 -6.75 21.77
C HIS A 317 -9.39 -7.39 20.78
N ASP A 318 -10.60 -7.75 21.26
CA ASP A 318 -11.64 -8.38 20.42
C ASP A 318 -12.18 -7.46 19.32
N ASP A 319 -12.06 -6.13 19.48
CA ASP A 319 -12.59 -5.13 18.56
C ASP A 319 -11.56 -4.65 17.52
N MET A 320 -10.26 -4.91 17.74
CA MET A 320 -9.17 -4.42 16.87
C MET A 320 -9.30 -4.90 15.42
N ALA A 321 -9.56 -6.19 15.20
CA ALA A 321 -9.75 -6.77 13.87
C ALA A 321 -10.95 -6.14 13.14
N SER A 322 -12.03 -5.87 13.88
CA SER A 322 -13.24 -5.22 13.36
C SER A 322 -12.99 -3.77 12.94
N ALA A 323 -12.22 -3.02 13.73
CA ALA A 323 -11.84 -1.63 13.47
C ALA A 323 -10.93 -1.52 12.25
N SER A 324 -9.98 -2.44 12.11
CA SER A 324 -9.03 -2.47 10.99
C SER A 324 -9.72 -2.58 9.65
N GLY A 325 -10.77 -3.39 9.52
CA GLY A 325 -11.58 -3.47 8.31
C GLY A 325 -12.22 -2.12 7.93
N GLY A 326 -12.67 -1.34 8.91
CA GLY A 326 -13.20 0.00 8.72
C GLY A 326 -12.14 1.01 8.28
N LEU A 327 -10.94 0.95 8.86
CA LEU A 327 -9.81 1.81 8.49
C LEU A 327 -9.33 1.53 7.05
N ILE A 328 -9.20 0.26 6.66
CA ILE A 328 -8.87 -0.13 5.27
C ILE A 328 -9.92 0.41 4.29
N PHE A 329 -11.19 0.29 4.63
CA PHE A 329 -12.27 0.80 3.80
C PHE A 329 -12.18 2.32 3.60
N LEU A 330 -11.88 3.08 4.65
CA LEU A 330 -11.68 4.53 4.60
C LEU A 330 -10.48 4.91 3.73
N THR A 331 -9.36 4.20 3.89
CA THR A 331 -8.18 4.37 3.02
C THR A 331 -8.53 4.11 1.55
N GLY A 332 -9.31 3.07 1.27
CA GLY A 332 -9.79 2.75 -0.08
C GLY A 332 -10.66 3.86 -0.68
N ILE A 333 -11.56 4.46 0.10
CA ILE A 333 -12.37 5.60 -0.34
C ILE A 333 -11.46 6.81 -0.64
N GLY A 334 -10.54 7.16 0.25
CA GLY A 334 -9.58 8.23 0.02
C GLY A 334 -8.76 8.01 -1.24
N ALA A 335 -8.32 6.78 -1.49
CA ALA A 335 -7.56 6.40 -2.67
C ALA A 335 -8.33 6.54 -4.00
N ILE A 336 -9.66 6.46 -3.98
CA ILE A 336 -10.50 6.69 -5.17
C ILE A 336 -10.50 8.18 -5.54
N PHE A 337 -10.55 9.08 -4.57
CA PHE A 337 -10.61 10.52 -4.84
C PHE A 337 -9.25 11.13 -5.17
N GLY A 338 -8.15 10.61 -4.59
CA GLY A 338 -6.81 11.16 -4.72
C GLY A 338 -6.37 11.40 -6.16
N PRO A 339 -6.35 10.37 -7.03
CA PRO A 339 -5.89 10.53 -8.41
C PRO A 339 -6.69 11.57 -9.20
N SER A 340 -8.01 11.58 -9.04
CA SER A 340 -8.88 12.53 -9.79
C SER A 340 -8.57 13.98 -9.46
N ILE A 341 -8.27 14.29 -8.19
CA ILE A 341 -7.86 15.63 -7.76
C ILE A 341 -6.47 15.94 -8.32
N VAL A 342 -5.53 15.00 -8.19
CA VAL A 342 -4.16 15.18 -8.69
C VAL A 342 -4.14 15.36 -10.21
N GLY A 343 -4.92 14.57 -10.97
CA GLY A 343 -4.99 14.68 -12.40
C GLY A 343 -5.50 16.05 -12.85
N TRP A 344 -6.56 16.55 -12.22
CA TRP A 344 -7.08 17.89 -12.47
C TRP A 344 -6.05 18.99 -12.14
N LEU A 345 -5.36 18.86 -11.02
CA LEU A 345 -4.33 19.81 -10.61
C LEU A 345 -3.14 19.80 -11.59
N LEU A 346 -2.72 18.65 -12.09
CA LEU A 346 -1.65 18.52 -13.07
C LEU A 346 -2.03 19.16 -14.42
N ASP A 347 -3.26 18.95 -14.89
CA ASP A 347 -3.75 19.57 -16.14
C ASP A 347 -3.85 21.10 -16.04
N GLU A 348 -4.32 21.62 -14.89
CA GLU A 348 -4.60 23.06 -14.74
C GLU A 348 -3.37 23.87 -14.31
N TYR A 349 -2.55 23.30 -13.42
CA TYR A 349 -1.44 24.01 -12.75
C TYR A 349 -0.06 23.40 -13.04
N GLY A 350 0.00 22.33 -13.83
CA GLY A 350 1.25 21.67 -14.21
C GLY A 350 1.89 20.85 -13.09
N ALA A 351 3.09 20.33 -13.34
CA ALA A 351 3.78 19.36 -12.51
C ALA A 351 3.99 19.80 -11.04
N ALA A 352 4.20 21.10 -10.78
CA ALA A 352 4.40 21.59 -9.42
C ALA A 352 3.26 21.28 -8.47
N SER A 353 2.03 21.20 -8.99
CA SER A 353 0.81 20.96 -8.21
C SER A 353 0.74 19.58 -7.56
N TYR A 354 1.46 18.59 -8.06
CA TYR A 354 1.54 17.24 -7.50
C TYR A 354 1.98 17.27 -6.03
N PHE A 355 3.08 17.94 -5.76
CA PHE A 355 3.58 18.06 -4.39
C PHE A 355 2.78 19.06 -3.56
N TRP A 356 2.14 20.07 -4.17
CA TRP A 356 1.23 20.96 -3.45
C TRP A 356 0.04 20.17 -2.90
N PHE A 357 -0.51 19.23 -3.67
CA PHE A 357 -1.57 18.35 -3.18
C PHE A 357 -1.11 17.53 -1.97
N ILE A 358 0.02 16.82 -2.10
CA ILE A 358 0.55 15.96 -1.03
C ILE A 358 0.84 16.79 0.22
N GLY A 359 1.52 17.94 0.08
CA GLY A 359 1.85 18.84 1.18
C GLY A 359 0.62 19.41 1.86
N SER A 360 -0.39 19.81 1.09
CA SER A 360 -1.64 20.36 1.66
C SER A 360 -2.41 19.31 2.44
N VAL A 361 -2.51 18.07 1.92
CA VAL A 361 -3.17 16.97 2.62
C VAL A 361 -2.42 16.60 3.89
N MET A 362 -1.09 16.51 3.86
CA MET A 362 -0.27 16.28 5.06
C MET A 362 -0.39 17.40 6.08
N ALA A 363 -0.45 18.67 5.65
CA ALA A 363 -0.68 19.81 6.53
C ALA A 363 -2.04 19.74 7.23
N ILE A 364 -3.10 19.33 6.51
CA ILE A 364 -4.43 19.11 7.09
C ILE A 364 -4.38 17.99 8.12
N MET A 365 -3.73 16.87 7.82
CA MET A 365 -3.59 15.72 8.73
C MET A 365 -2.82 16.11 9.99
N GLY A 366 -1.69 16.84 9.86
CA GLY A 366 -0.90 17.32 10.98
C GLY A 366 -1.65 18.33 11.84
N SER A 367 -2.35 19.29 11.21
CA SER A 367 -3.19 20.26 11.91
C SER A 367 -4.34 19.59 12.67
N TYR A 368 -4.93 18.55 12.09
CA TYR A 368 -5.98 17.78 12.76
C TYR A 368 -5.42 16.97 13.94
N ALA A 369 -4.24 16.39 13.81
CA ALA A 369 -3.57 15.72 14.92
C ALA A 369 -3.31 16.71 16.08
N LEU A 370 -2.82 17.90 15.78
CA LEU A 370 -2.60 18.96 16.76
C LEU A 370 -3.90 19.38 17.46
N TYR A 371 -4.99 19.57 16.69
CA TYR A 371 -6.32 19.85 17.23
C TYR A 371 -6.78 18.72 18.17
N ARG A 372 -6.62 17.47 17.78
CA ARG A 372 -7.02 16.31 18.62
C ARG A 372 -6.24 16.22 19.93
N MET A 373 -4.98 16.65 19.97
CA MET A 373 -4.21 16.73 21.21
C MET A 373 -4.83 17.69 22.23
N THR A 374 -5.58 18.72 21.79
CA THR A 374 -6.27 19.65 22.70
C THR A 374 -7.60 19.10 23.23
N GLN A 375 -8.13 18.02 22.65
CA GLN A 375 -9.48 17.49 22.97
C GLN A 375 -9.44 16.27 23.91
N THR A 376 -8.38 15.50 23.89
CA THR A 376 -8.25 14.25 24.68
C THR A 376 -6.87 14.16 25.31
N SER A 377 -6.80 13.55 26.51
CA SER A 377 -5.51 13.21 27.13
C SER A 377 -4.77 12.14 26.32
N SER A 378 -3.46 12.06 26.45
CA SER A 378 -2.65 10.98 25.86
C SER A 378 -2.89 9.68 26.62
N THR A 379 -2.91 8.56 25.91
CA THR A 379 -2.65 7.25 26.50
C THR A 379 -1.20 7.23 26.99
N ALA A 380 -0.94 6.72 28.18
CA ALA A 380 0.43 6.59 28.67
C ALA A 380 1.22 5.66 27.73
N VAL A 381 2.50 5.93 27.53
CA VAL A 381 3.33 5.12 26.63
C VAL A 381 3.40 3.67 27.07
N GLU A 382 3.32 3.44 28.38
CA GLU A 382 3.30 2.11 29.00
C GLU A 382 2.03 1.30 28.71
N ASP A 383 0.92 2.00 28.37
CA ASP A 383 -0.38 1.41 28.04
C ASP A 383 -0.62 1.28 26.52
N THR A 384 0.38 1.57 25.68
CA THR A 384 0.23 1.51 24.22
C THR A 384 0.61 0.14 23.68
N ASN A 385 -0.12 -0.33 22.66
CA ASN A 385 0.20 -1.57 21.95
C ASN A 385 1.48 -1.42 21.11
N ALA A 386 2.26 -2.51 20.94
CA ALA A 386 3.45 -2.51 20.11
C ALA A 386 3.14 -2.08 18.65
N TYR A 387 4.05 -1.31 18.04
CA TYR A 387 3.92 -0.93 16.64
C TYR A 387 4.17 -2.12 15.71
N ALA A 388 3.17 -2.48 14.91
CA ALA A 388 3.31 -3.48 13.87
C ALA A 388 3.39 -2.83 12.49
N PRO A 389 4.47 -3.06 11.71
CA PRO A 389 4.60 -2.51 10.38
C PRO A 389 3.62 -3.18 9.42
N ILE A 390 2.79 -2.39 8.74
CA ILE A 390 1.77 -2.84 7.80
C ILE A 390 1.86 -1.99 6.54
N THR A 391 1.60 -2.58 5.37
CA THR A 391 1.53 -1.82 4.11
C THR A 391 0.12 -1.34 3.79
N PRO A 392 -0.02 -0.27 2.99
CA PRO A 392 -1.32 0.21 2.53
C PRO A 392 -2.11 -0.79 1.67
N THR A 393 -1.44 -1.81 1.16
CA THR A 393 -2.03 -2.89 0.37
C THR A 393 -2.46 -4.09 1.21
N SER A 394 -2.16 -4.08 2.52
CA SER A 394 -2.55 -5.14 3.45
C SER A 394 -4.06 -5.30 3.52
N THR A 395 -4.50 -6.55 3.64
CA THR A 395 -5.90 -6.90 3.81
C THR A 395 -6.26 -7.04 5.30
N PRO A 396 -7.53 -7.21 5.67
CA PRO A 396 -7.91 -7.48 7.04
C PRO A 396 -7.19 -8.68 7.68
N VAL A 397 -6.76 -9.66 6.86
CA VAL A 397 -6.03 -10.84 7.35
C VAL A 397 -4.62 -10.49 7.83
N ALA A 398 -3.86 -9.69 7.05
CA ALA A 398 -2.54 -9.24 7.50
C ALA A 398 -2.63 -8.29 8.69
N MET A 399 -3.72 -7.53 8.79
CA MET A 399 -3.99 -6.69 9.95
C MET A 399 -4.21 -7.52 11.22
N GLU A 400 -4.99 -8.59 11.13
CA GLU A 400 -5.21 -9.52 12.23
C GLU A 400 -3.89 -10.15 12.68
N LEU A 401 -3.07 -10.62 11.71
CA LEU A 401 -1.74 -11.15 11.98
C LEU A 401 -0.82 -10.16 12.71
N ALA A 402 -0.84 -8.89 12.29
CA ALA A 402 -0.03 -7.84 12.91
C ALA A 402 -0.52 -7.47 14.32
N GLN A 403 -1.82 -7.52 14.55
CA GLN A 403 -2.42 -7.27 15.87
C GLN A 403 -2.11 -8.40 16.85
N GLU A 404 -2.25 -9.66 16.43
CA GLU A 404 -1.87 -10.81 17.25
C GLU A 404 -0.38 -10.74 17.62
N TYR A 405 0.50 -10.34 16.69
CA TYR A 405 1.90 -10.11 17.00
C TYR A 405 2.12 -9.01 18.06
N ALA A 406 1.40 -7.89 17.93
CA ALA A 406 1.51 -6.80 18.89
C ALA A 406 1.04 -7.22 20.30
N ILE A 407 -0.01 -8.02 20.40
CA ILE A 407 -0.53 -8.59 21.66
C ILE A 407 0.49 -9.54 22.28
N GLU A 408 1.08 -10.43 21.49
CA GLU A 408 2.09 -11.37 21.97
C GLU A 408 3.32 -10.67 22.53
N MET A 409 3.81 -9.63 21.85
CA MET A 409 4.93 -8.82 22.32
C MET A 409 4.63 -8.12 23.64
N ALA A 410 3.41 -7.62 23.83
CA ALA A 410 3.00 -7.00 25.08
C ALA A 410 2.97 -8.01 26.24
N LEU A 411 2.47 -9.23 26.00
CA LEU A 411 2.45 -10.30 27.00
C LEU A 411 3.86 -10.77 27.40
N GLU A 412 4.79 -10.88 26.42
CA GLU A 412 6.19 -11.23 26.70
C GLU A 412 6.89 -10.14 27.53
N GLU A 413 6.63 -8.86 27.26
CA GLU A 413 7.18 -7.76 28.06
C GLU A 413 6.63 -7.75 29.50
N GLU A 414 5.35 -8.09 29.72
CA GLU A 414 4.78 -8.24 31.06
C GLU A 414 5.41 -9.40 31.84
N GLU A 415 5.67 -10.53 31.19
CA GLU A 415 6.32 -11.69 31.82
C GLU A 415 7.79 -11.41 32.21
N ILE A 416 8.51 -10.61 31.42
CA ILE A 416 9.91 -10.23 31.70
C ILE A 416 9.99 -9.25 32.87
N ASN A 417 8.97 -8.40 33.06
CA ASN A 417 8.93 -7.37 34.11
C ASN A 417 8.38 -7.90 35.47
N GLN A 418 7.89 -9.13 35.53
CA GLN A 418 7.49 -9.85 36.76
C GLN A 418 8.63 -10.69 37.32
#